data_2a342a3d6b48024627f940ee0e228cef
#
_entry.id   2a342a3d6b48024627f940ee0e228cef
#
_cell.length_a   1.000
_cell.length_b   1.000
_cell.length_c   1.000
_cell.angle_alpha   90.00
_cell.angle_beta   90.00
_cell.angle_gamma   90.00
#
_symmetry.space_group_name_H-M   'P 1'
#
loop_
_entity.id
_entity.type
_entity.pdbx_description
1 polymer ?
#
loop_
_entity_poly.entity_id
_entity_poly.type
_entity_poly.pdbx_seq_one_letter_code
_entity_poly.pdbx_strand_id
1 'polypeptide(L)'
;MQMPSGLMACMLFIIWAATISNVYASEQLLGGRAFTAPGVTIPMGADWEAQGITHKTESPVDLAVALDQQLYPALVPLIKTFAQKHGVKIAVQNGTCGISAGLLSGKAADMGGFCCAPALTDRLPGLKFHTIGIGALALITNTTNPLHNIDVGDARALFGNDIRDWSELPMSGFKVGTHKPVRAIARLHCKVRPGHWRLILDSEQDFGWDITEVSAIKDMVKQVSLTPGAVGYETLWHIDRLKHEEGSQVKILSVNGAAPRDDHALAQGRYPLYRVFNITTWADGAAHTKLGDALADYLIARAADIKPEFAIVPATTLRQNGWMFEDNELIAEPD
;
A
#
# COMPACT_ATOMS: atom_id res chain seq x y z
N MET A 1 65.25 48.37 -16.25
CA MET A 1 64.41 49.59 -16.12
C MET A 1 62.97 49.23 -16.33
N GLN A 2 62.21 49.30 -15.26
CA GLN A 2 60.76 49.31 -15.12
C GLN A 2 59.81 48.30 -15.90
N MET A 3 59.29 47.35 -15.14
CA MET A 3 57.99 46.71 -15.41
C MET A 3 56.86 47.73 -15.19
N PRO A 4 55.72 47.46 -15.82
CA PRO A 4 54.46 47.68 -15.12
C PRO A 4 53.57 46.45 -15.04
N SER A 5 53.04 46.34 -13.88
CA SER A 5 51.99 45.51 -13.36
C SER A 5 50.78 45.34 -14.28
N GLY A 6 50.44 44.08 -14.57
CA GLY A 6 49.18 43.66 -15.20
C GLY A 6 48.25 43.08 -14.15
N LEU A 7 47.10 43.68 -13.99
CA LEU A 7 45.98 43.26 -13.15
C LEU A 7 45.51 41.83 -13.50
N MET A 8 45.54 40.98 -12.51
CA MET A 8 44.92 39.65 -12.53
C MET A 8 43.46 39.80 -12.13
N ALA A 9 42.57 39.80 -13.12
CA ALA A 9 41.13 39.79 -12.88
C ALA A 9 40.70 38.38 -12.40
N CYS A 10 40.43 38.27 -11.11
CA CYS A 10 39.75 37.12 -10.55
C CYS A 10 38.26 37.12 -11.02
N MET A 11 37.95 36.31 -12.01
CA MET A 11 36.57 35.93 -12.28
C MET A 11 36.08 34.98 -11.20
N LEU A 12 35.33 35.50 -10.24
CA LEU A 12 34.53 34.72 -9.32
C LEU A 12 33.38 34.08 -10.12
N PHE A 13 33.55 32.83 -10.50
CA PHE A 13 32.46 31.97 -10.90
C PHE A 13 31.62 31.68 -9.63
N ILE A 14 30.54 32.41 -9.45
CA ILE A 14 29.48 32.05 -8.53
C ILE A 14 28.75 30.85 -9.13
N ILE A 15 29.19 29.65 -8.75
CA ILE A 15 28.43 28.41 -8.98
C ILE A 15 27.20 28.52 -8.10
N TRP A 16 26.09 28.90 -8.70
CA TRP A 16 24.78 28.72 -8.11
C TRP A 16 24.52 27.20 -8.08
N ALA A 17 24.94 26.57 -7.01
CA ALA A 17 24.47 25.22 -6.65
C ALA A 17 22.99 25.38 -6.34
N ALA A 18 22.16 25.19 -7.35
CA ALA A 18 20.76 24.85 -7.13
C ALA A 18 20.76 23.56 -6.32
N THR A 19 20.67 23.67 -5.01
CA THR A 19 20.27 22.57 -4.14
C THR A 19 18.88 22.18 -4.61
N ILE A 20 18.81 21.21 -5.50
CA ILE A 20 17.65 20.39 -5.67
C ILE A 20 17.48 19.75 -4.29
N SER A 21 16.70 20.39 -3.45
CA SER A 21 16.12 19.72 -2.29
C SER A 21 15.30 18.60 -2.90
N ASN A 22 15.91 17.42 -2.98
CA ASN A 22 15.17 16.18 -3.10
C ASN A 22 14.28 16.16 -1.86
N VAL A 23 13.06 16.66 -2.03
CA VAL A 23 11.95 16.35 -1.16
C VAL A 23 11.67 14.86 -1.49
N TYR A 24 12.55 14.00 -1.01
CA TYR A 24 12.12 12.67 -0.66
C TYR A 24 11.03 12.93 0.38
N ALA A 25 9.78 12.85 -0.03
CA ALA A 25 8.70 12.64 0.90
C ALA A 25 9.22 11.48 1.76
N SER A 26 9.54 11.78 3.01
CA SER A 26 10.08 10.78 3.91
C SER A 26 9.06 9.65 3.87
N GLU A 27 9.50 8.50 3.43
CA GLU A 27 8.75 7.25 3.44
C GLU A 27 8.54 6.84 4.91
N GLN A 28 8.04 7.79 5.70
CA GLN A 28 7.71 7.52 7.08
C GLN A 28 6.52 6.57 7.07
N LEU A 29 6.72 5.45 7.69
CA LEU A 29 5.64 4.61 8.14
C LEU A 29 4.57 5.49 8.72
N LEU A 30 3.35 5.17 8.36
CA LEU A 30 2.11 5.72 8.83
C LEU A 30 2.24 6.12 10.31
N GLY A 31 2.26 7.39 10.61
CA GLY A 31 2.50 7.86 11.97
C GLY A 31 2.29 9.36 12.09
N GLY A 32 1.05 9.82 12.07
CA GLY A 32 0.67 11.20 12.39
C GLY A 32 1.18 12.28 11.42
N ARG A 33 1.88 11.90 10.35
CA ARG A 33 2.40 12.81 9.32
C ARG A 33 1.90 12.40 7.95
N ALA A 34 1.89 13.34 7.01
CA ALA A 34 1.54 13.08 5.63
C ALA A 34 2.44 11.97 5.04
N PHE A 35 1.84 10.87 4.62
CA PHE A 35 2.53 9.70 4.04
C PHE A 35 2.39 9.63 2.52
N THR A 36 1.78 10.63 1.92
CA THR A 36 1.63 10.80 0.48
C THR A 36 1.63 12.28 0.11
N ALA A 37 1.88 12.61 -1.13
CA ALA A 37 1.97 13.97 -1.63
C ALA A 37 1.11 14.15 -2.90
N PRO A 38 -0.20 14.43 -2.78
CA PRO A 38 -1.13 14.51 -3.91
C PRO A 38 -0.71 15.50 -5.00
N GLY A 39 -0.11 16.64 -4.62
CA GLY A 39 0.33 17.66 -5.57
C GLY A 39 1.62 17.35 -6.34
N VAL A 40 2.28 16.22 -6.07
CA VAL A 40 3.51 15.85 -6.76
C VAL A 40 3.20 14.91 -7.92
N THR A 41 3.80 15.18 -9.09
CA THR A 41 3.72 14.30 -10.26
C THR A 41 5.12 14.01 -10.81
N ILE A 42 5.29 12.85 -11.44
CA ILE A 42 6.51 12.54 -12.19
C ILE A 42 6.44 13.24 -13.56
N PRO A 43 7.56 13.72 -14.10
CA PRO A 43 7.58 14.28 -15.45
C PRO A 43 7.38 13.15 -16.47
N MET A 44 6.53 13.40 -17.46
CA MET A 44 6.35 12.54 -18.63
C MET A 44 6.71 13.29 -19.91
N GLY A 45 7.01 12.57 -20.99
CA GLY A 45 7.28 13.21 -22.28
C GLY A 45 6.01 13.80 -22.92
N ALA A 46 6.16 14.84 -23.73
CA ALA A 46 5.03 15.50 -24.41
C ALA A 46 4.19 14.53 -25.26
N ASP A 47 4.82 13.56 -25.91
CA ASP A 47 4.11 12.53 -26.68
C ASP A 47 3.19 11.68 -25.78
N TRP A 48 3.64 11.36 -24.57
CA TRP A 48 2.83 10.62 -23.60
C TRP A 48 1.66 11.48 -23.10
N GLU A 49 1.90 12.77 -22.81
CA GLU A 49 0.85 13.67 -22.35
C GLU A 49 -0.24 13.88 -23.40
N ALA A 50 0.15 13.95 -24.68
CA ALA A 50 -0.76 14.08 -25.81
C ALA A 50 -1.50 12.78 -26.16
N GLN A 51 -1.06 11.64 -25.65
CA GLN A 51 -1.66 10.35 -25.94
C GLN A 51 -3.02 10.20 -25.26
N GLY A 52 -4.05 9.87 -26.05
CA GLY A 52 -5.36 9.46 -25.52
C GLY A 52 -5.35 8.03 -24.96
N ILE A 53 -6.34 7.72 -24.14
CA ILE A 53 -6.53 6.36 -23.61
C ILE A 53 -7.01 5.45 -24.73
N THR A 54 -6.37 4.28 -24.85
CA THR A 54 -6.73 3.25 -25.83
C THR A 54 -6.93 1.92 -25.11
N HIS A 55 -8.18 1.49 -24.96
CA HIS A 55 -8.52 0.26 -24.28
C HIS A 55 -7.99 -0.97 -25.02
N LYS A 56 -7.36 -1.88 -24.29
CA LYS A 56 -6.92 -3.20 -24.79
C LYS A 56 -7.95 -4.26 -24.42
N THR A 57 -9.19 -4.10 -24.91
CA THR A 57 -10.31 -5.00 -24.63
C THR A 57 -10.77 -5.69 -25.92
N GLU A 58 -11.32 -6.91 -25.82
CA GLU A 58 -11.82 -7.67 -26.98
C GLU A 58 -13.04 -7.02 -27.64
N SER A 59 -13.81 -6.24 -26.87
CA SER A 59 -14.99 -5.52 -27.35
C SER A 59 -14.93 -4.07 -26.89
N PRO A 60 -15.56 -3.13 -27.61
CA PRO A 60 -15.64 -1.73 -27.19
C PRO A 60 -16.35 -1.60 -25.83
N VAL A 61 -15.76 -0.81 -24.92
CA VAL A 61 -16.27 -0.49 -23.60
C VAL A 61 -16.27 1.01 -23.36
N ASP A 62 -17.11 1.48 -22.44
CA ASP A 62 -17.16 2.88 -22.05
C ASP A 62 -16.07 3.20 -21.00
N LEU A 63 -15.69 2.21 -20.17
CA LEU A 63 -14.57 2.30 -19.22
C LEU A 63 -13.80 0.98 -19.16
N ALA A 64 -12.48 1.08 -19.03
CA ALA A 64 -11.58 -0.02 -18.68
C ALA A 64 -10.98 0.22 -17.29
N VAL A 65 -11.22 -0.71 -16.37
CA VAL A 65 -10.83 -0.64 -14.96
C VAL A 65 -9.90 -1.81 -14.64
N ALA A 66 -8.73 -1.55 -14.03
CA ALA A 66 -7.81 -2.59 -13.58
C ALA A 66 -7.69 -2.54 -12.06
N LEU A 67 -8.03 -3.61 -11.36
CA LEU A 67 -8.05 -3.67 -9.90
C LEU A 67 -7.05 -4.70 -9.36
N ASP A 68 -6.49 -4.42 -8.19
CA ASP A 68 -5.70 -5.41 -7.47
C ASP A 68 -6.56 -6.60 -6.98
N GLN A 69 -5.86 -7.65 -6.53
CA GLN A 69 -6.49 -8.93 -6.17
C GLN A 69 -7.53 -8.84 -5.05
N GLN A 70 -7.46 -7.85 -4.15
CA GLN A 70 -8.43 -7.67 -3.07
C GLN A 70 -9.56 -6.73 -3.48
N LEU A 71 -9.22 -5.61 -4.14
CA LEU A 71 -10.23 -4.66 -4.63
C LEU A 71 -11.12 -5.26 -5.71
N TYR A 72 -10.57 -6.14 -6.56
CA TYR A 72 -11.37 -6.76 -7.62
C TYR A 72 -12.64 -7.46 -7.07
N PRO A 73 -12.54 -8.48 -6.21
CA PRO A 73 -13.75 -9.13 -5.69
C PRO A 73 -14.58 -8.22 -4.79
N ALA A 74 -13.98 -7.23 -4.12
CA ALA A 74 -14.67 -6.29 -3.26
C ALA A 74 -15.55 -5.30 -4.04
N LEU A 75 -15.03 -4.76 -5.16
CA LEU A 75 -15.70 -3.68 -5.89
C LEU A 75 -16.49 -4.14 -7.12
N VAL A 76 -16.19 -5.30 -7.72
CA VAL A 76 -16.91 -5.78 -8.91
C VAL A 76 -18.43 -5.82 -8.74
N PRO A 77 -19.02 -6.24 -7.60
CA PRO A 77 -20.47 -6.18 -7.41
C PRO A 77 -21.04 -4.77 -7.51
N LEU A 78 -20.36 -3.78 -6.92
CA LEU A 78 -20.76 -2.37 -6.95
C LEU A 78 -20.59 -1.79 -8.37
N ILE A 79 -19.50 -2.09 -9.06
CA ILE A 79 -19.25 -1.67 -10.45
C ILE A 79 -20.33 -2.21 -11.38
N LYS A 80 -20.70 -3.48 -11.24
CA LYS A 80 -21.80 -4.07 -12.03
C LYS A 80 -23.14 -3.37 -11.79
N THR A 81 -23.46 -3.04 -10.54
CA THR A 81 -24.68 -2.29 -10.19
C THR A 81 -24.65 -0.90 -10.81
N PHE A 82 -23.53 -0.20 -10.74
CA PHE A 82 -23.35 1.09 -11.40
C PHE A 82 -23.53 0.98 -12.91
N ALA A 83 -22.85 0.03 -13.55
CA ALA A 83 -22.92 -0.19 -15.00
C ALA A 83 -24.36 -0.43 -15.47
N GLN A 84 -25.11 -1.27 -14.77
CA GLN A 84 -26.53 -1.55 -15.06
C GLN A 84 -27.39 -0.30 -14.92
N LYS A 85 -27.21 0.46 -13.82
CA LYS A 85 -27.97 1.69 -13.55
C LYS A 85 -27.76 2.76 -14.60
N HIS A 86 -26.55 2.89 -15.13
CA HIS A 86 -26.17 3.93 -16.09
C HIS A 86 -26.21 3.46 -17.56
N GLY A 87 -26.47 2.19 -17.82
CA GLY A 87 -26.55 1.61 -19.17
C GLY A 87 -25.18 1.61 -19.87
N VAL A 88 -24.07 1.51 -19.13
CA VAL A 88 -22.71 1.58 -19.65
C VAL A 88 -21.99 0.23 -19.57
N LYS A 89 -21.00 0.03 -20.44
CA LYS A 89 -20.16 -1.17 -20.49
C LYS A 89 -18.84 -0.90 -19.80
N ILE A 90 -18.58 -1.59 -18.70
CA ILE A 90 -17.32 -1.45 -17.93
C ILE A 90 -16.58 -2.79 -17.98
N ALA A 91 -15.39 -2.80 -18.55
CA ALA A 91 -14.49 -3.93 -18.44
C ALA A 91 -13.69 -3.83 -17.14
N VAL A 92 -13.65 -4.89 -16.35
CA VAL A 92 -12.89 -4.93 -15.09
C VAL A 92 -11.89 -6.06 -15.15
N GLN A 93 -10.61 -5.72 -15.14
CA GLN A 93 -9.50 -6.66 -15.12
C GLN A 93 -9.03 -6.90 -13.68
N ASN A 94 -8.87 -8.18 -13.31
CA ASN A 94 -8.19 -8.56 -12.07
C ASN A 94 -6.69 -8.62 -12.31
N GLY A 95 -5.91 -8.03 -11.40
CA GLY A 95 -4.47 -7.98 -11.56
C GLY A 95 -3.73 -7.73 -10.23
N THR A 96 -2.60 -7.10 -10.35
CA THR A 96 -1.79 -6.61 -9.23
C THR A 96 -1.68 -5.08 -9.32
N CYS A 97 -1.23 -4.41 -8.25
CA CYS A 97 -0.92 -2.97 -8.32
C CYS A 97 0.05 -2.66 -9.47
N GLY A 98 0.99 -3.57 -9.76
CA GLY A 98 1.91 -3.44 -10.90
C GLY A 98 1.21 -3.47 -12.26
N ILE A 99 0.22 -4.35 -12.43
CA ILE A 99 -0.59 -4.41 -13.65
C ILE A 99 -1.42 -3.14 -13.79
N SER A 100 -2.11 -2.70 -12.71
CA SER A 100 -2.88 -1.46 -12.71
C SER A 100 -2.03 -0.25 -13.12
N ALA A 101 -0.85 -0.10 -12.51
CA ALA A 101 0.06 0.98 -12.84
C ALA A 101 0.62 0.89 -14.28
N GLY A 102 0.95 -0.31 -14.76
CA GLY A 102 1.40 -0.52 -16.13
C GLY A 102 0.34 -0.14 -17.16
N LEU A 103 -0.93 -0.47 -16.90
CA LEU A 103 -2.05 -0.09 -17.78
C LEU A 103 -2.30 1.43 -17.75
N LEU A 104 -2.21 2.07 -16.60
CA LEU A 104 -2.34 3.52 -16.47
C LEU A 104 -1.18 4.26 -17.16
N SER A 105 0.07 3.85 -16.89
CA SER A 105 1.25 4.47 -17.53
C SER A 105 1.28 4.26 -19.03
N GLY A 106 0.71 3.16 -19.53
CA GLY A 106 0.55 2.88 -20.94
C GLY A 106 -0.73 3.46 -21.56
N LYS A 107 -1.50 4.31 -20.84
CA LYS A 107 -2.79 4.88 -21.29
C LYS A 107 -3.75 3.80 -21.83
N ALA A 108 -3.81 2.64 -21.16
CA ALA A 108 -4.63 1.50 -21.56
C ALA A 108 -5.80 1.20 -20.61
N ALA A 109 -5.93 1.96 -19.52
CA ALA A 109 -7.06 1.91 -18.61
C ALA A 109 -7.48 3.32 -18.18
N ASP A 110 -8.78 3.47 -17.93
CA ASP A 110 -9.37 4.71 -17.37
C ASP A 110 -9.16 4.79 -15.87
N MET A 111 -9.20 3.65 -15.19
CA MET A 111 -9.10 3.58 -13.74
C MET A 111 -8.18 2.43 -13.32
N GLY A 112 -7.40 2.66 -12.28
CA GLY A 112 -6.58 1.66 -11.61
C GLY A 112 -7.00 1.48 -10.16
N GLY A 113 -6.79 0.28 -9.62
CA GLY A 113 -6.98 -0.01 -8.19
C GLY A 113 -5.66 -0.42 -7.55
N PHE A 114 -5.40 0.11 -6.37
CA PHE A 114 -4.16 -0.07 -5.63
C PHE A 114 -4.44 -0.42 -4.18
N CYS A 115 -3.62 -1.30 -3.64
CA CYS A 115 -3.70 -1.77 -2.26
C CYS A 115 -2.68 -1.14 -1.33
N CYS A 116 -2.12 0.00 -1.70
CA CYS A 116 -1.16 0.79 -0.92
C CYS A 116 -1.33 2.27 -1.23
N ALA A 117 -0.79 3.12 -0.35
CA ALA A 117 -0.61 4.52 -0.67
C ALA A 117 0.22 4.67 -1.95
N PRO A 118 -0.06 5.67 -2.81
CA PRO A 118 0.66 5.86 -4.06
C PRO A 118 2.13 6.17 -3.79
N ALA A 119 3.02 5.47 -4.49
CA ALA A 119 4.42 5.83 -4.56
C ALA A 119 4.62 7.01 -5.53
N LEU A 120 5.79 7.66 -5.48
CA LEU A 120 6.11 8.73 -6.42
C LEU A 120 5.95 8.28 -7.88
N THR A 121 6.36 7.05 -8.20
CA THR A 121 6.23 6.46 -9.55
C THR A 121 4.79 6.23 -10.02
N ASP A 122 3.82 6.29 -9.11
CA ASP A 122 2.40 6.17 -9.46
C ASP A 122 1.76 7.53 -9.76
N ARG A 123 2.48 8.64 -9.51
CA ARG A 123 2.02 10.03 -9.67
C ARG A 123 2.12 10.50 -11.12
N LEU A 124 1.34 9.91 -12.01
CA LEU A 124 1.27 10.31 -13.42
C LEU A 124 0.57 11.68 -13.56
N PRO A 125 1.00 12.54 -14.51
CA PRO A 125 0.30 13.79 -14.80
C PRO A 125 -1.19 13.57 -15.08
N GLY A 126 -2.05 14.31 -14.40
CA GLY A 126 -3.51 14.21 -14.53
C GLY A 126 -4.15 13.01 -13.82
N LEU A 127 -3.39 12.13 -13.17
CA LEU A 127 -3.95 11.02 -12.42
C LEU A 127 -4.29 11.47 -10.98
N LYS A 128 -5.53 11.20 -10.55
CA LYS A 128 -6.02 11.46 -9.19
C LYS A 128 -6.24 10.15 -8.47
N PHE A 129 -5.94 10.13 -7.18
CA PHE A 129 -6.20 8.99 -6.30
C PHE A 129 -7.42 9.25 -5.41
N HIS A 130 -8.23 8.23 -5.23
CA HIS A 130 -9.42 8.26 -4.40
C HIS A 130 -9.39 7.06 -3.45
N THR A 131 -9.34 7.32 -2.16
CA THR A 131 -9.30 6.27 -1.14
C THR A 131 -10.68 5.67 -0.93
N ILE A 132 -10.79 4.37 -1.12
CA ILE A 132 -11.98 3.57 -0.78
C ILE A 132 -12.03 3.31 0.73
N GLY A 133 -10.87 3.05 1.34
CA GLY A 133 -10.75 2.76 2.74
C GLY A 133 -9.39 2.19 3.10
N ILE A 134 -9.27 1.68 4.32
CA ILE A 134 -8.08 0.96 4.80
C ILE A 134 -8.44 -0.45 5.25
N GLY A 135 -7.47 -1.34 5.28
CA GLY A 135 -7.63 -2.69 5.82
C GLY A 135 -6.40 -3.10 6.60
N ALA A 136 -6.62 -3.78 7.73
CA ALA A 136 -5.52 -4.23 8.59
C ALA A 136 -4.57 -5.16 7.84
N LEU A 137 -3.27 -4.92 8.01
CA LEU A 137 -2.20 -5.86 7.75
C LEU A 137 -1.91 -6.62 9.04
N ALA A 138 -2.29 -7.87 9.10
CA ALA A 138 -2.16 -8.67 10.30
C ALA A 138 -0.81 -9.39 10.34
N LEU A 139 -0.13 -9.33 11.48
CA LEU A 139 0.99 -10.22 11.78
C LEU A 139 0.46 -11.62 12.07
N ILE A 140 1.08 -12.61 11.46
CA ILE A 140 0.73 -14.03 11.62
C ILE A 140 1.92 -14.82 12.11
N THR A 141 1.64 -15.81 12.94
CA THR A 141 2.65 -16.77 13.42
C THR A 141 2.07 -18.19 13.44
N ASN A 142 2.93 -19.17 13.60
CA ASN A 142 2.50 -20.55 13.77
C ASN A 142 1.71 -20.72 15.09
N THR A 143 0.67 -21.55 15.09
CA THR A 143 -0.18 -21.80 16.27
C THR A 143 0.58 -22.37 17.47
N THR A 144 1.74 -23.00 17.25
CA THR A 144 2.61 -23.50 18.33
C THR A 144 3.36 -22.39 19.07
N ASN A 145 3.41 -21.16 18.51
CA ASN A 145 3.98 -20.01 19.19
C ASN A 145 2.99 -19.52 20.28
N PRO A 146 3.36 -19.39 21.56
CA PRO A 146 2.44 -18.95 22.62
C PRO A 146 2.08 -17.47 22.58
N LEU A 147 2.81 -16.63 21.84
CA LEU A 147 2.59 -15.18 21.75
C LEU A 147 1.19 -14.86 21.19
N HIS A 148 0.48 -13.90 21.80
CA HIS A 148 -0.82 -13.41 21.35
C HIS A 148 -0.84 -11.92 21.00
N ASN A 149 0.12 -11.17 21.54
CA ASN A 149 0.28 -9.74 21.32
C ASN A 149 1.76 -9.42 21.17
N ILE A 150 2.08 -8.42 20.34
CA ILE A 150 3.44 -7.94 20.16
C ILE A 150 3.40 -6.41 20.04
N ASP A 151 4.42 -5.73 20.54
CA ASP A 151 4.60 -4.32 20.26
C ASP A 151 5.16 -4.10 18.85
N VAL A 152 4.78 -3.02 18.21
CA VAL A 152 5.23 -2.74 16.84
C VAL A 152 6.75 -2.62 16.74
N GLY A 153 7.40 -2.10 17.78
CA GLY A 153 8.87 -2.06 17.88
C GLY A 153 9.50 -3.44 17.89
N ASP A 154 8.95 -4.34 18.70
CA ASP A 154 9.40 -5.75 18.76
C ASP A 154 9.13 -6.47 17.42
N ALA A 155 7.98 -6.22 16.79
CA ALA A 155 7.69 -6.78 15.48
C ALA A 155 8.73 -6.34 14.45
N ARG A 156 9.10 -5.06 14.44
CA ARG A 156 10.17 -4.54 13.58
C ARG A 156 11.52 -5.20 13.86
N ALA A 157 11.86 -5.36 15.14
CA ALA A 157 13.09 -6.02 15.56
C ALA A 157 13.17 -7.48 15.11
N LEU A 158 12.02 -8.21 15.05
CA LEU A 158 11.96 -9.56 14.47
C LEU A 158 12.30 -9.56 12.96
N PHE A 159 11.75 -8.61 12.20
CA PHE A 159 11.99 -8.52 10.77
C PHE A 159 13.35 -7.88 10.44
N GLY A 160 13.87 -7.01 11.30
CA GLY A 160 15.22 -6.44 11.21
C GLY A 160 16.34 -7.41 11.63
N ASN A 161 15.96 -8.55 12.23
CA ASN A 161 16.89 -9.56 12.76
C ASN A 161 17.68 -9.06 14.01
N ASP A 162 17.16 -8.06 14.69
CA ASP A 162 17.68 -7.60 15.99
C ASP A 162 17.26 -8.57 17.11
N ILE A 163 16.05 -9.15 17.00
CA ILE A 163 15.56 -10.25 17.82
C ILE A 163 15.55 -11.53 17.00
N ARG A 164 16.34 -12.52 17.42
CA ARG A 164 16.55 -13.79 16.71
C ARG A 164 15.97 -15.00 17.40
N ASP A 165 15.59 -14.84 18.65
CA ASP A 165 14.98 -15.90 19.45
C ASP A 165 13.72 -15.36 20.14
N TRP A 166 12.64 -16.12 20.07
CA TRP A 166 11.37 -15.73 20.67
C TRP A 166 11.45 -15.55 22.20
N SER A 167 12.41 -16.20 22.86
CA SER A 167 12.62 -16.04 24.30
C SER A 167 13.23 -14.69 24.70
N GLU A 168 13.71 -13.91 23.73
CA GLU A 168 14.20 -12.55 23.96
C GLU A 168 13.05 -11.56 24.17
N LEU A 169 11.84 -11.90 23.70
CA LEU A 169 10.65 -11.07 23.90
C LEU A 169 10.10 -11.22 25.34
N PRO A 170 9.94 -10.13 26.11
CA PRO A 170 9.48 -10.19 27.51
C PRO A 170 8.13 -10.89 27.69
N MET A 171 7.22 -10.74 26.71
CA MET A 171 5.84 -11.25 26.75
C MET A 171 5.64 -12.50 25.88
N SER A 172 6.71 -13.16 25.45
CA SER A 172 6.63 -14.27 24.50
C SER A 172 5.92 -15.51 25.04
N GLY A 173 5.85 -15.68 26.36
CA GLY A 173 5.36 -16.91 27.01
C GLY A 173 6.33 -18.08 26.91
N PHE A 174 7.50 -17.90 26.30
CA PHE A 174 8.57 -18.91 26.32
C PHE A 174 9.38 -18.83 27.61
N LYS A 175 9.82 -19.99 28.11
CA LYS A 175 10.72 -20.04 29.27
C LYS A 175 12.09 -19.48 28.87
N VAL A 176 12.64 -18.63 29.71
CA VAL A 176 14.00 -18.10 29.54
C VAL A 176 14.99 -19.27 29.39
N GLY A 177 15.87 -19.18 28.40
CA GLY A 177 16.85 -20.22 28.09
C GLY A 177 16.33 -21.34 27.17
N THR A 178 15.07 -21.31 26.75
CA THR A 178 14.57 -22.20 25.70
C THR A 178 14.89 -21.61 24.35
N HIS A 179 15.81 -22.22 23.61
CA HIS A 179 16.13 -21.75 22.25
C HIS A 179 14.96 -21.97 21.29
N LYS A 180 14.40 -20.89 20.77
CA LYS A 180 13.26 -20.85 19.84
C LYS A 180 13.54 -19.83 18.74
N PRO A 181 14.31 -20.23 17.72
CA PRO A 181 14.74 -19.28 16.69
C PRO A 181 13.54 -18.68 15.94
N VAL A 182 13.61 -17.38 15.73
CA VAL A 182 12.70 -16.65 14.86
C VAL A 182 12.95 -17.04 13.41
N ARG A 183 11.87 -17.16 12.63
CA ARG A 183 11.90 -17.34 11.18
C ARG A 183 10.99 -16.29 10.56
N ALA A 184 11.57 -15.12 10.29
CA ALA A 184 10.83 -14.03 9.67
C ALA A 184 10.65 -14.29 8.16
N ILE A 185 9.42 -14.16 7.69
CA ILE A 185 9.02 -14.41 6.30
C ILE A 185 8.50 -13.11 5.73
N ALA A 186 9.06 -12.65 4.61
CA ALA A 186 8.70 -11.40 3.99
C ALA A 186 8.44 -11.55 2.48
N ARG A 187 7.80 -10.53 1.92
CA ARG A 187 7.53 -10.40 0.50
C ARG A 187 8.10 -9.06 0.02
N LEU A 188 9.31 -9.10 -0.55
CA LEU A 188 10.11 -7.91 -0.87
C LEU A 188 10.04 -7.47 -2.35
N HIS A 189 9.35 -8.19 -3.21
CA HIS A 189 9.34 -7.94 -4.65
C HIS A 189 8.60 -6.66 -5.09
N CYS A 190 7.85 -6.01 -4.22
CA CYS A 190 7.19 -4.72 -4.49
C CYS A 190 8.14 -3.53 -4.25
N LYS A 191 9.35 -3.55 -4.84
CA LYS A 191 10.41 -2.57 -4.58
C LYS A 191 10.06 -1.13 -4.93
N VAL A 192 9.27 -0.94 -5.98
CA VAL A 192 8.94 0.38 -6.53
C VAL A 192 7.71 1.00 -5.87
N ARG A 193 6.85 0.17 -5.30
CA ARG A 193 5.62 0.61 -4.63
C ARG A 193 5.62 0.22 -3.17
N PRO A 194 5.06 1.08 -2.30
CA PRO A 194 4.87 0.71 -0.91
C PRO A 194 4.00 -0.54 -0.85
N GLY A 195 4.67 -1.69 -0.73
CA GLY A 195 4.03 -2.97 -0.52
C GLY A 195 3.83 -3.24 0.96
N HIS A 196 3.46 -4.47 1.30
CA HIS A 196 3.27 -4.89 2.68
C HIS A 196 4.49 -4.66 3.58
N TRP A 197 5.69 -4.80 3.02
CA TRP A 197 6.91 -4.69 3.82
C TRP A 197 7.13 -3.28 4.39
N ARG A 198 6.74 -2.22 3.69
CA ARG A 198 6.89 -0.84 4.19
C ARG A 198 6.05 -0.54 5.42
N LEU A 199 5.03 -1.34 5.67
CA LEU A 199 4.23 -1.22 6.89
C LEU A 199 4.94 -1.83 8.10
N ILE A 200 5.90 -2.71 7.87
CA ILE A 200 6.72 -3.35 8.90
C ILE A 200 8.01 -2.56 9.12
N LEU A 201 8.77 -2.30 8.05
CA LEU A 201 10.04 -1.57 8.07
C LEU A 201 10.02 -0.43 7.05
N ASP A 202 10.86 0.58 7.27
CA ASP A 202 10.89 1.79 6.45
C ASP A 202 11.55 1.54 5.08
N SER A 203 12.49 0.60 5.02
CA SER A 203 13.28 0.29 3.83
C SER A 203 13.42 -1.22 3.65
N GLU A 204 13.53 -1.66 2.40
CA GLU A 204 13.86 -3.05 2.05
C GLU A 204 15.21 -3.48 2.65
N GLN A 205 16.15 -2.54 2.77
CA GLN A 205 17.48 -2.79 3.31
C GLN A 205 17.50 -3.00 4.83
N ASP A 206 16.41 -2.61 5.52
CA ASP A 206 16.28 -2.80 6.98
C ASP A 206 15.90 -4.23 7.36
N PHE A 207 15.47 -5.04 6.38
CA PHE A 207 15.19 -6.46 6.61
C PHE A 207 16.47 -7.24 6.89
N GLY A 208 16.41 -8.12 7.88
CA GLY A 208 17.52 -8.96 8.29
C GLY A 208 18.02 -9.88 7.18
N TRP A 209 19.26 -10.28 7.26
CA TRP A 209 19.95 -11.10 6.26
C TRP A 209 19.43 -12.55 6.16
N ASP A 210 18.72 -13.06 7.16
CA ASP A 210 18.17 -14.43 7.22
C ASP A 210 16.66 -14.49 6.96
N ILE A 211 16.09 -13.41 6.40
CA ILE A 211 14.68 -13.38 5.99
C ILE A 211 14.41 -14.44 4.93
N THR A 212 13.33 -15.19 5.12
CA THR A 212 12.80 -16.06 4.08
C THR A 212 11.89 -15.24 3.16
N GLU A 213 12.34 -14.99 1.94
CA GLU A 213 11.52 -14.29 0.95
C GLU A 213 10.55 -15.24 0.25
N VAL A 214 9.30 -14.81 0.13
CA VAL A 214 8.25 -15.48 -0.64
C VAL A 214 7.67 -14.57 -1.71
N SER A 215 7.24 -15.13 -2.83
CA SER A 215 6.73 -14.34 -3.96
C SER A 215 5.21 -14.20 -3.95
N ALA A 216 4.47 -15.22 -3.55
CA ALA A 216 3.02 -15.23 -3.60
C ALA A 216 2.38 -15.10 -2.21
N ILE A 217 1.17 -14.53 -2.18
CA ILE A 217 0.36 -14.38 -0.95
C ILE A 217 0.12 -15.72 -0.27
N LYS A 218 -0.23 -16.75 -1.05
CA LYS A 218 -0.44 -18.11 -0.53
C LYS A 218 0.82 -18.70 0.10
N ASP A 219 2.00 -18.39 -0.45
CA ASP A 219 3.27 -18.90 0.06
C ASP A 219 3.59 -18.29 1.43
N MET A 220 3.22 -17.03 1.68
CA MET A 220 3.35 -16.41 3.00
C MET A 220 2.58 -17.21 4.07
N VAL A 221 1.29 -17.42 3.85
CA VAL A 221 0.43 -18.13 4.80
C VAL A 221 0.88 -19.58 4.97
N LYS A 222 1.24 -20.26 3.87
CA LYS A 222 1.73 -21.63 3.87
C LYS A 222 3.04 -21.78 4.63
N GLN A 223 4.03 -20.94 4.38
CA GLN A 223 5.33 -21.02 5.06
C GLN A 223 5.20 -20.78 6.56
N VAL A 224 4.39 -19.79 6.99
CA VAL A 224 4.11 -19.58 8.42
C VAL A 224 3.42 -20.80 9.03
N SER A 225 2.48 -21.42 8.32
CA SER A 225 1.79 -22.63 8.79
C SER A 225 2.73 -23.82 8.98
N LEU A 226 3.69 -24.00 8.08
CA LEU A 226 4.60 -25.15 8.08
C LEU A 226 5.83 -24.99 8.97
N THR A 227 6.14 -23.77 9.40
CA THR A 227 7.40 -23.46 10.07
C THR A 227 7.16 -23.04 11.52
N PRO A 228 7.40 -23.91 12.51
CA PRO A 228 7.44 -23.51 13.92
C PRO A 228 8.43 -22.36 14.13
N GLY A 229 8.04 -21.33 14.87
CA GLY A 229 8.86 -20.13 15.06
C GLY A 229 8.77 -19.11 13.94
N ALA A 230 7.96 -19.35 12.90
CA ALA A 230 7.74 -18.38 11.85
C ALA A 230 6.88 -17.18 12.31
N VAL A 231 7.22 -16.01 11.74
CA VAL A 231 6.41 -14.80 11.74
C VAL A 231 6.34 -14.27 10.31
N GLY A 232 5.16 -13.83 9.90
CA GLY A 232 4.90 -13.23 8.59
C GLY A 232 3.76 -12.22 8.70
N TYR A 233 3.27 -11.75 7.58
CA TYR A 233 2.19 -10.76 7.54
C TYR A 233 1.33 -10.88 6.29
N GLU A 234 0.02 -10.65 6.43
CA GLU A 234 -0.91 -10.60 5.30
C GLU A 234 -2.21 -9.88 5.69
N THR A 235 -3.02 -9.49 4.71
CA THR A 235 -4.33 -8.91 4.98
C THR A 235 -5.30 -9.97 5.51
N LEU A 236 -6.26 -9.54 6.32
CA LEU A 236 -7.25 -10.44 6.94
C LEU A 236 -8.00 -11.27 5.91
N TRP A 237 -8.43 -10.65 4.81
CA TRP A 237 -9.14 -11.35 3.75
C TRP A 237 -8.33 -12.50 3.14
N HIS A 238 -7.05 -12.27 2.88
CA HIS A 238 -6.17 -13.32 2.34
C HIS A 238 -5.93 -14.44 3.36
N ILE A 239 -5.71 -14.08 4.64
CA ILE A 239 -5.54 -15.06 5.71
C ILE A 239 -6.79 -15.92 5.82
N ASP A 240 -7.99 -15.32 5.88
CA ASP A 240 -9.24 -16.05 6.05
C ASP A 240 -9.55 -16.95 4.86
N ARG A 241 -9.24 -16.51 3.65
CA ARG A 241 -9.42 -17.31 2.44
C ARG A 241 -8.46 -18.49 2.38
N LEU A 242 -7.20 -18.32 2.81
CA LEU A 242 -6.14 -19.30 2.62
C LEU A 242 -5.92 -20.21 3.84
N LYS A 243 -6.34 -19.81 5.04
CA LYS A 243 -6.08 -20.58 6.26
C LYS A 243 -6.65 -22.00 6.24
N HIS A 244 -7.75 -22.24 5.54
CA HIS A 244 -8.37 -23.56 5.41
C HIS A 244 -7.67 -24.45 4.40
N GLU A 245 -7.00 -23.86 3.41
CA GLU A 245 -6.30 -24.59 2.35
C GLU A 245 -4.82 -24.78 2.68
N GLU A 246 -4.13 -23.68 2.99
CA GLU A 246 -2.67 -23.63 3.07
C GLU A 246 -2.15 -23.28 4.48
N GLY A 247 -3.01 -22.78 5.37
CA GLY A 247 -2.61 -22.13 6.61
C GLY A 247 -3.31 -22.62 7.87
N SER A 248 -3.63 -23.90 8.00
CA SER A 248 -4.35 -24.46 9.15
C SER A 248 -3.64 -24.24 10.49
N GLN A 249 -2.32 -24.06 10.49
CA GLN A 249 -1.49 -23.81 11.67
C GLN A 249 -1.09 -22.33 11.82
N VAL A 250 -1.94 -21.41 11.36
CA VAL A 250 -1.68 -19.96 11.43
C VAL A 250 -2.62 -19.32 12.45
N LYS A 251 -2.06 -18.47 13.32
CA LYS A 251 -2.80 -17.55 14.17
C LYS A 251 -2.38 -16.10 13.93
N ILE A 252 -3.29 -15.20 14.23
CA ILE A 252 -3.13 -13.76 14.11
C ILE A 252 -2.72 -13.18 15.46
N LEU A 253 -1.77 -12.23 15.46
CA LEU A 253 -1.34 -11.49 16.63
C LEU A 253 -2.08 -10.15 16.73
N SER A 254 -2.34 -9.71 17.97
CA SER A 254 -2.61 -8.31 18.25
C SER A 254 -1.31 -7.51 18.18
N VAL A 255 -1.41 -6.22 17.88
CA VAL A 255 -0.26 -5.29 17.87
C VAL A 255 -0.59 -4.12 18.77
N ASN A 256 0.31 -3.77 19.69
CA ASN A 256 0.10 -2.73 20.70
C ASN A 256 -1.22 -2.92 21.49
N GLY A 257 -1.62 -4.16 21.74
CA GLY A 257 -2.87 -4.50 22.42
C GLY A 257 -4.14 -4.39 21.56
N ALA A 258 -4.05 -3.92 20.31
CA ALA A 258 -5.18 -3.83 19.40
C ALA A 258 -5.24 -5.07 18.48
N ALA A 259 -6.42 -5.63 18.31
CA ALA A 259 -6.62 -6.73 17.37
C ALA A 259 -6.82 -6.21 15.93
N PRO A 260 -6.22 -6.83 14.90
CA PRO A 260 -6.42 -6.38 13.51
C PRO A 260 -7.86 -6.55 13.00
N ARG A 261 -8.69 -7.32 13.71
CA ARG A 261 -10.13 -7.49 13.43
C ARG A 261 -11.02 -6.49 14.14
N ASP A 262 -10.45 -5.60 14.95
CA ASP A 262 -11.17 -4.50 15.60
C ASP A 262 -11.21 -3.30 14.64
N ASP A 263 -12.25 -3.25 13.80
CA ASP A 263 -12.44 -2.16 12.83
C ASP A 263 -12.52 -0.78 13.51
N HIS A 264 -12.97 -0.72 14.77
CA HIS A 264 -12.99 0.52 15.53
C HIS A 264 -11.59 0.94 15.96
N ALA A 265 -10.74 0.00 16.42
CA ALA A 265 -9.35 0.28 16.71
C ALA A 265 -8.58 0.72 15.47
N LEU A 266 -8.87 0.08 14.32
CA LEU A 266 -8.30 0.44 13.03
C LEU A 266 -8.75 1.85 12.59
N ALA A 267 -10.06 2.13 12.67
CA ALA A 267 -10.62 3.44 12.31
C ALA A 267 -10.09 4.59 13.18
N GLN A 268 -9.71 4.32 14.41
CA GLN A 268 -9.13 5.30 15.34
C GLN A 268 -7.59 5.40 15.27
N GLY A 269 -6.93 4.71 14.34
CA GLY A 269 -5.47 4.70 14.23
C GLY A 269 -4.75 3.94 15.36
N ARG A 270 -5.49 3.25 16.26
CA ARG A 270 -4.88 2.48 17.36
C ARG A 270 -4.23 1.17 16.90
N TYR A 271 -4.67 0.61 15.78
CA TYR A 271 -4.00 -0.51 15.12
C TYR A 271 -3.03 0.04 14.07
N PRO A 272 -1.70 -0.13 14.22
CA PRO A 272 -0.72 0.64 13.46
C PRO A 272 -0.38 0.08 12.07
N LEU A 273 -0.76 -1.16 11.77
CA LEU A 273 -0.36 -1.82 10.52
C LEU A 273 -1.57 -1.96 9.59
N TYR A 274 -1.64 -1.16 8.53
CA TYR A 274 -2.77 -1.18 7.61
C TYR A 274 -2.35 -0.84 6.18
N ARG A 275 -3.19 -1.18 5.23
CA ARG A 275 -3.05 -0.85 3.81
C ARG A 275 -4.11 0.14 3.41
N VAL A 276 -3.73 1.05 2.52
CA VAL A 276 -4.65 2.02 1.94
C VAL A 276 -5.13 1.51 0.59
N PHE A 277 -6.44 1.37 0.42
CA PHE A 277 -7.07 0.95 -0.82
C PHE A 277 -7.51 2.16 -1.62
N ASN A 278 -6.91 2.34 -2.79
CA ASN A 278 -7.19 3.47 -3.68
C ASN A 278 -7.70 3.00 -5.03
N ILE A 279 -8.54 3.82 -5.65
CA ILE A 279 -8.83 3.79 -7.08
C ILE A 279 -8.37 5.10 -7.70
N THR A 280 -8.21 5.14 -9.02
CA THR A 280 -7.74 6.34 -9.71
C THR A 280 -8.70 6.79 -10.80
N THR A 281 -8.71 8.10 -11.08
CA THR A 281 -9.34 8.72 -12.25
C THR A 281 -8.38 9.69 -12.94
N TRP A 282 -8.68 10.06 -14.17
CA TRP A 282 -7.93 11.08 -14.91
C TRP A 282 -8.61 12.45 -14.80
N ALA A 283 -7.84 13.53 -14.91
CA ALA A 283 -8.32 14.91 -14.82
C ALA A 283 -8.27 15.64 -16.17
N ASP A 284 -8.47 14.93 -17.28
CA ASP A 284 -8.42 15.52 -18.64
C ASP A 284 -9.75 16.11 -19.13
N GLY A 285 -10.84 15.92 -18.38
CA GLY A 285 -12.17 16.45 -18.70
C GLY A 285 -12.90 15.75 -19.87
N ALA A 286 -12.34 14.68 -20.41
CA ALA A 286 -12.96 13.88 -21.46
C ALA A 286 -14.21 13.14 -20.96
N ALA A 287 -15.00 12.58 -21.89
CA ALA A 287 -16.25 11.90 -21.52
C ALA A 287 -16.01 10.66 -20.66
N HIS A 288 -14.96 9.87 -20.94
CA HIS A 288 -14.56 8.71 -20.14
C HIS A 288 -14.11 9.14 -18.73
N THR A 289 -13.44 10.28 -18.59
CA THR A 289 -13.04 10.85 -17.30
C THR A 289 -14.26 11.19 -16.45
N LYS A 290 -15.28 11.85 -17.00
CA LYS A 290 -16.53 12.16 -16.27
C LYS A 290 -17.24 10.90 -15.79
N LEU A 291 -17.24 9.85 -16.61
CA LEU A 291 -17.81 8.57 -16.24
C LEU A 291 -16.96 7.87 -15.16
N GLY A 292 -15.63 7.96 -15.26
CA GLY A 292 -14.68 7.49 -14.26
C GLY A 292 -14.87 8.19 -12.91
N ASP A 293 -14.98 9.51 -12.91
CA ASP A 293 -15.24 10.29 -11.70
C ASP A 293 -16.60 9.91 -11.08
N ALA A 294 -17.64 9.79 -11.88
CA ALA A 294 -18.96 9.34 -11.39
C ALA A 294 -18.91 7.93 -10.78
N LEU A 295 -18.13 7.02 -11.37
CA LEU A 295 -17.92 5.70 -10.81
C LEU A 295 -17.11 5.77 -9.50
N ALA A 296 -16.05 6.59 -9.44
CA ALA A 296 -15.25 6.77 -8.24
C ALA A 296 -16.09 7.32 -7.08
N ASP A 297 -16.86 8.37 -7.31
CA ASP A 297 -17.78 8.93 -6.32
C ASP A 297 -18.80 7.92 -5.84
N TYR A 298 -19.37 7.13 -6.76
CA TYR A 298 -20.29 6.05 -6.42
C TYR A 298 -19.63 5.00 -5.53
N LEU A 299 -18.41 4.56 -5.86
CA LEU A 299 -17.71 3.52 -5.10
C LEU A 299 -17.32 4.03 -3.70
N ILE A 300 -16.89 5.29 -3.56
CA ILE A 300 -16.61 5.91 -2.26
C ILE A 300 -17.87 6.00 -1.41
N ALA A 301 -18.97 6.50 -1.99
CA ALA A 301 -20.24 6.63 -1.30
C ALA A 301 -20.83 5.28 -0.87
N ARG A 302 -20.52 4.21 -1.59
CA ARG A 302 -21.01 2.86 -1.35
C ARG A 302 -19.97 1.93 -0.72
N ALA A 303 -18.83 2.46 -0.28
CA ALA A 303 -17.76 1.65 0.32
C ALA A 303 -18.23 0.88 1.58
N ALA A 304 -19.22 1.42 2.31
CA ALA A 304 -19.86 0.72 3.44
C ALA A 304 -20.66 -0.52 3.05
N ASP A 305 -21.01 -0.69 1.76
CA ASP A 305 -21.71 -1.87 1.26
C ASP A 305 -20.74 -2.99 0.82
N ILE A 306 -19.44 -2.74 0.87
CA ILE A 306 -18.45 -3.78 0.66
C ILE A 306 -18.65 -4.85 1.74
N LYS A 307 -18.68 -6.11 1.31
CA LYS A 307 -18.92 -7.21 2.24
C LYS A 307 -17.88 -7.24 3.35
N PRO A 308 -18.28 -7.50 4.61
CA PRO A 308 -17.38 -7.52 5.79
C PRO A 308 -16.19 -8.49 5.64
N GLU A 309 -16.33 -9.54 4.83
CA GLU A 309 -15.24 -10.51 4.59
C GLU A 309 -13.96 -9.87 4.02
N PHE A 310 -14.09 -8.71 3.32
CA PHE A 310 -12.93 -7.99 2.77
C PHE A 310 -12.21 -7.15 3.82
N ALA A 311 -12.76 -6.99 5.03
CA ALA A 311 -12.18 -6.26 6.15
C ALA A 311 -11.65 -4.86 5.73
N ILE A 312 -12.49 -4.09 5.05
CA ILE A 312 -12.20 -2.72 4.61
C ILE A 312 -13.00 -1.74 5.46
N VAL A 313 -12.31 -0.89 6.21
CA VAL A 313 -12.89 0.27 6.90
C VAL A 313 -13.04 1.40 5.88
N PRO A 314 -14.27 1.87 5.60
CA PRO A 314 -14.52 2.85 4.54
C PRO A 314 -13.89 4.21 4.80
N ALA A 315 -13.52 4.94 3.74
CA ALA A 315 -13.00 6.29 3.81
C ALA A 315 -13.94 7.27 4.55
N THR A 316 -15.25 7.08 4.44
CA THR A 316 -16.26 7.86 5.19
C THR A 316 -16.12 7.69 6.69
N THR A 317 -15.88 6.47 7.17
CA THR A 317 -15.61 6.18 8.58
C THR A 317 -14.29 6.78 9.03
N LEU A 318 -13.25 6.75 8.20
CA LEU A 318 -11.96 7.36 8.50
C LEU A 318 -12.07 8.87 8.68
N ARG A 319 -12.79 9.57 7.79
CA ARG A 319 -13.05 11.01 7.92
C ARG A 319 -13.75 11.37 9.24
N GLN A 320 -14.70 10.54 9.67
CA GLN A 320 -15.41 10.72 10.96
C GLN A 320 -14.48 10.52 12.16
N ASN A 321 -13.38 9.79 12.00
CA ASN A 321 -12.39 9.52 13.05
C ASN A 321 -11.13 10.41 12.93
N GLY A 322 -11.19 11.50 12.17
CA GLY A 322 -10.14 12.52 12.15
C GLY A 322 -8.98 12.25 11.18
N TRP A 323 -9.09 11.21 10.34
CA TRP A 323 -8.09 10.97 9.29
C TRP A 323 -8.08 12.12 8.29
N MET A 324 -6.89 12.53 7.87
CA MET A 324 -6.71 13.66 6.98
C MET A 324 -6.76 13.27 5.52
N PHE A 325 -7.52 14.04 4.75
CA PHE A 325 -7.69 13.84 3.31
C PHE A 325 -7.41 15.12 2.55
N GLU A 326 -6.77 15.02 1.40
CA GLU A 326 -6.75 16.05 0.39
C GLU A 326 -7.66 15.58 -0.76
N ASP A 327 -8.74 16.33 -1.04
CA ASP A 327 -9.85 15.85 -1.86
C ASP A 327 -10.36 14.47 -1.39
N ASN A 328 -10.16 13.43 -2.20
CA ASN A 328 -10.55 12.05 -1.87
C ASN A 328 -9.35 11.15 -1.53
N GLU A 329 -8.14 11.68 -1.50
CA GLU A 329 -6.95 10.92 -1.16
C GLU A 329 -6.65 11.02 0.34
N LEU A 330 -6.48 9.89 0.99
CA LEU A 330 -6.05 9.80 2.37
C LEU A 330 -4.56 10.16 2.46
N ILE A 331 -4.22 11.20 3.24
CA ILE A 331 -2.87 11.73 3.32
C ILE A 331 -2.19 11.54 4.67
N ALA A 332 -2.95 11.41 5.77
CA ALA A 332 -2.36 11.18 7.09
C ALA A 332 -3.35 10.54 8.07
N GLU A 333 -2.79 9.97 9.14
CA GLU A 333 -3.50 9.45 10.30
C GLU A 333 -4.14 10.57 11.13
N PRO A 334 -5.10 10.24 12.00
CA PRO A 334 -5.60 11.18 13.01
C PRO A 334 -4.49 11.54 14.01
N ASP A 335 -4.60 12.76 14.59
CA ASP A 335 -3.70 13.25 15.64
C ASP A 335 -3.79 12.42 16.93
#